data_add1aab83746038a4f8ad9140c9592ef
#
_entry.id   add1aab83746038a4f8ad9140c9592ef
#
_cell.length_a   1.000
_cell.length_b   1.000
_cell.length_c   1.000
_cell.angle_alpha   90.00
_cell.angle_beta   90.00
_cell.angle_gamma   90.00
#
_symmetry.space_group_name_H-M   'P 1'
#
loop_
_entity.id
_entity.type
_entity.pdbx_description
1 polymer ?
#
loop_
_entity_poly.entity_id
_entity_poly.type
_entity_poly.pdbx_seq_one_letter_code
_entity_poly.pdbx_strand_id
1 'polypeptide(L)'
;MRPFVYKENNIFYLLYERYTPFQIVFSWFSSWKWNSHIEIRASKDLKTWSFPKKILEPSLNWHVHTSYGKSIGNPCLVKIENNKYRLYYSASLSLIPDCGFCEPTYIGAAESDEIFGPYTSLKNPLIFPDNPNRNLAAGSIKVLKTENGFVGFENCIYQNSDGRSGSSIYLLNSTDGIKWDFLSKEPILSPSTGWMKSHIYAMDVKFHPIEKKWFLYFNARND
;
A
#
# COMPACT_ATOMS: atom_id res chain seq x y z
N MET A 1 10.12 -3.51 2.60
CA MET A 1 9.02 -3.54 3.59
C MET A 1 8.51 -2.13 3.79
N ARG A 2 7.20 -1.94 3.78
CA ARG A 2 6.55 -0.65 4.08
C ARG A 2 5.66 -0.84 5.31
N PRO A 3 6.16 -0.65 6.52
CA PRO A 3 5.38 -0.82 7.74
C PRO A 3 4.32 0.27 7.87
N PHE A 4 3.26 -0.06 8.59
CA PHE A 4 2.20 0.89 8.95
C PHE A 4 1.93 0.80 10.45
N VAL A 5 1.84 1.95 11.12
CA VAL A 5 1.50 2.01 12.54
C VAL A 5 0.11 2.61 12.70
N TYR A 6 -0.77 1.86 13.33
CA TYR A 6 -2.10 2.27 13.75
C TYR A 6 -2.12 2.43 15.28
N LYS A 7 -2.82 3.45 15.79
CA LYS A 7 -2.96 3.69 17.23
C LYS A 7 -4.43 3.69 17.63
N GLU A 8 -4.78 2.89 18.62
CA GLU A 8 -6.09 2.86 19.24
C GLU A 8 -5.97 2.54 20.74
N ASN A 9 -6.73 3.25 21.59
CA ASN A 9 -6.79 3.03 23.04
C ASN A 9 -5.40 2.96 23.71
N ASN A 10 -4.48 3.86 23.33
CA ASN A 10 -3.10 3.91 23.81
C ASN A 10 -2.25 2.66 23.50
N ILE A 11 -2.69 1.84 22.56
CA ILE A 11 -1.93 0.71 22.02
C ILE A 11 -1.51 1.07 20.60
N PHE A 12 -0.26 0.78 20.26
CA PHE A 12 0.28 0.89 18.91
C PHE A 12 0.28 -0.49 18.25
N TYR A 13 -0.20 -0.56 17.03
CA TYR A 13 -0.26 -1.76 16.21
C TYR A 13 0.63 -1.57 15.01
N LEU A 14 1.68 -2.39 14.89
CA LEU A 14 2.59 -2.41 13.75
C LEU A 14 2.14 -3.49 12.78
N LEU A 15 1.70 -3.08 11.60
CA LEU A 15 1.38 -3.97 10.49
C LEU A 15 2.54 -3.94 9.49
N TYR A 16 2.92 -5.08 8.99
CA TYR A 16 4.03 -5.18 8.04
C TYR A 16 3.91 -6.43 7.16
N GLU A 17 4.52 -6.32 6.00
CA GLU A 17 4.69 -7.42 5.07
C GLU A 17 5.84 -8.31 5.53
N ARG A 18 5.62 -9.62 5.52
CA ARG A 18 6.64 -10.62 5.81
C ARG A 18 6.81 -11.56 4.64
N TYR A 19 8.03 -11.66 4.17
CA TYR A 19 8.46 -12.64 3.18
C TYR A 19 8.80 -13.97 3.84
N THR A 20 8.61 -15.08 3.14
CA THR A 20 9.07 -16.38 3.63
C THR A 20 10.60 -16.40 3.71
N PRO A 21 11.20 -16.86 4.83
CA PRO A 21 12.65 -16.76 5.06
C PRO A 21 13.51 -17.35 3.96
N PHE A 22 13.09 -18.46 3.37
CA PHE A 22 13.81 -19.15 2.31
C PHE A 22 13.94 -18.30 1.03
N GLN A 23 12.99 -17.41 0.78
CA GLN A 23 12.98 -16.56 -0.42
C GLN A 23 13.88 -15.35 -0.29
N ILE A 24 14.12 -14.85 0.92
CA ILE A 24 15.04 -13.72 1.15
C ILE A 24 16.46 -14.09 0.75
N VAL A 25 16.90 -15.33 1.01
CA VAL A 25 18.24 -15.82 0.68
C VAL A 25 18.43 -16.00 -0.84
N PHE A 26 17.36 -16.33 -1.56
CA PHE A 26 17.38 -16.57 -3.02
C PHE A 26 16.76 -15.43 -3.84
N SER A 27 16.36 -14.33 -3.23
CA SER A 27 15.72 -13.19 -3.91
C SER A 27 16.62 -12.50 -4.95
N TRP A 28 17.93 -12.69 -4.85
CA TRP A 28 18.90 -12.22 -5.86
C TRP A 28 18.71 -12.86 -7.24
N PHE A 29 18.07 -14.01 -7.30
CA PHE A 29 17.90 -14.75 -8.55
C PHE A 29 16.50 -14.62 -9.15
N SER A 30 15.48 -14.17 -8.40
CA SER A 30 14.14 -13.99 -8.97
C SER A 30 13.14 -13.43 -7.92
N SER A 31 12.97 -12.13 -7.88
CA SER A 31 11.89 -11.44 -7.13
C SER A 31 10.49 -11.92 -7.50
N TRP A 32 10.33 -12.52 -8.67
CA TRP A 32 9.10 -13.08 -9.22
C TRP A 32 8.52 -14.28 -8.45
N LYS A 33 9.29 -14.90 -7.57
CA LYS A 33 8.88 -16.05 -6.75
C LYS A 33 8.53 -15.65 -5.31
N TRP A 34 8.42 -14.38 -5.02
CA TRP A 34 8.16 -13.93 -3.67
C TRP A 34 6.75 -14.30 -3.21
N ASN A 35 6.72 -14.93 -2.03
CA ASN A 35 5.49 -15.10 -1.27
C ASN A 35 5.56 -14.22 -0.03
N SER A 36 4.56 -13.42 0.15
CA SER A 36 4.46 -12.56 1.33
C SER A 36 3.06 -12.58 1.92
N HIS A 37 3.01 -12.29 3.21
CA HIS A 37 1.76 -12.16 3.96
C HIS A 37 1.86 -10.95 4.90
N ILE A 38 0.75 -10.57 5.51
CA ILE A 38 0.71 -9.45 6.45
C ILE A 38 0.63 -9.97 7.88
N GLU A 39 1.53 -9.45 8.73
CA GLU A 39 1.56 -9.68 10.17
C GLU A 39 1.25 -8.41 10.94
N ILE A 40 0.80 -8.59 12.20
CA ILE A 40 0.56 -7.53 13.16
C ILE A 40 1.27 -7.82 14.49
N ARG A 41 1.73 -6.76 15.15
CA ARG A 41 2.23 -6.76 16.52
C ARG A 41 1.64 -5.59 17.28
N ALA A 42 1.52 -5.71 18.59
CA ALA A 42 1.07 -4.63 19.47
C ALA A 42 2.16 -4.19 20.43
N SER A 43 2.14 -2.91 20.80
CA SER A 43 3.05 -2.29 21.79
C SER A 43 2.33 -1.18 22.55
N LYS A 44 2.70 -0.97 23.80
CA LYS A 44 2.26 0.18 24.60
C LYS A 44 3.28 1.32 24.59
N ASP A 45 4.53 1.05 24.25
CA ASP A 45 5.67 1.95 24.44
C ASP A 45 6.53 2.14 23.17
N LEU A 46 6.17 1.49 22.05
CA LEU A 46 6.93 1.42 20.79
C LEU A 46 8.32 0.77 20.92
N LYS A 47 8.64 0.19 22.06
CA LYS A 47 9.93 -0.48 22.34
C LYS A 47 9.74 -1.98 22.47
N THR A 48 8.76 -2.40 23.26
CA THR A 48 8.44 -3.80 23.51
C THR A 48 7.21 -4.20 22.68
N TRP A 49 7.37 -5.21 21.85
CA TRP A 49 6.34 -5.67 20.92
C TRP A 49 5.88 -7.08 21.25
N SER A 50 4.59 -7.33 21.09
CA SER A 50 4.03 -8.69 21.18
C SER A 50 4.65 -9.62 20.14
N PHE A 51 4.44 -10.94 20.32
CA PHE A 51 4.72 -11.89 19.24
C PHE A 51 3.93 -11.52 17.98
N PRO A 52 4.52 -11.78 16.78
CA PRO A 52 3.82 -11.52 15.53
C PRO A 52 2.62 -12.45 15.36
N LYS A 53 1.52 -11.92 14.86
CA LYS A 53 0.37 -12.69 14.42
C LYS A 53 0.15 -12.45 12.95
N LYS A 54 0.08 -13.52 12.15
CA LYS A 54 -0.33 -13.45 10.75
C LYS A 54 -1.83 -13.15 10.70
N ILE A 55 -2.20 -12.12 9.93
CA ILE A 55 -3.58 -11.63 9.85
C ILE A 55 -4.19 -11.75 8.46
N LEU A 56 -3.37 -11.80 7.41
CA LEU A 56 -3.81 -11.97 6.05
C LEU A 56 -2.78 -12.72 5.21
N GLU A 57 -3.25 -13.67 4.39
CA GLU A 57 -2.46 -14.42 3.40
C GLU A 57 -2.99 -14.22 1.99
N PRO A 58 -2.13 -14.34 0.95
CA PRO A 58 -2.59 -14.32 -0.44
C PRO A 58 -3.48 -15.54 -0.73
N SER A 59 -4.73 -15.32 -1.08
CA SER A 59 -5.73 -16.38 -1.31
C SER A 59 -6.49 -16.27 -2.63
N LEU A 60 -6.40 -15.11 -3.31
CA LEU A 60 -7.16 -14.81 -4.52
C LEU A 60 -6.28 -14.89 -5.78
N ASN A 61 -6.91 -15.11 -6.93
CA ASN A 61 -6.19 -15.25 -8.20
C ASN A 61 -5.39 -13.98 -8.57
N TRP A 62 -5.90 -12.80 -8.26
CA TRP A 62 -5.23 -11.55 -8.53
C TRP A 62 -4.10 -11.21 -7.53
N HIS A 63 -3.85 -12.05 -6.51
CA HIS A 63 -2.65 -11.98 -5.67
C HIS A 63 -1.44 -12.66 -6.32
N VAL A 64 -1.67 -13.46 -7.36
CA VAL A 64 -0.64 -14.23 -8.06
C VAL A 64 0.03 -13.36 -9.11
N HIS A 65 1.36 -13.28 -9.11
CA HIS A 65 2.12 -12.57 -10.12
C HIS A 65 2.94 -13.47 -11.05
N THR A 66 3.19 -14.71 -10.62
CA THR A 66 3.81 -15.76 -11.45
C THR A 66 3.27 -17.12 -11.03
N SER A 67 3.60 -18.17 -11.78
CA SER A 67 3.26 -19.56 -11.40
C SER A 67 3.78 -19.95 -10.00
N TYR A 68 4.72 -19.20 -9.44
CA TYR A 68 5.42 -19.52 -8.20
C TYR A 68 5.36 -18.40 -7.15
N GLY A 69 4.73 -17.28 -7.44
CA GLY A 69 4.72 -16.12 -6.57
C GLY A 69 3.33 -15.58 -6.28
N LYS A 70 3.03 -15.41 -4.99
CA LYS A 70 1.83 -14.75 -4.47
C LYS A 70 2.25 -13.72 -3.45
N SER A 71 1.85 -12.47 -3.63
CA SER A 71 2.27 -11.42 -2.70
C SER A 71 1.14 -10.48 -2.32
N ILE A 72 1.15 -10.10 -1.06
CA ILE A 72 0.39 -9.00 -0.50
C ILE A 72 1.28 -8.19 0.43
N GLY A 73 1.13 -6.87 0.42
CA GLY A 73 1.99 -6.00 1.22
C GLY A 73 1.45 -4.58 1.36
N ASN A 74 2.30 -3.64 1.77
CA ASN A 74 1.96 -2.23 1.93
C ASN A 74 0.67 -1.98 2.74
N PRO A 75 0.52 -2.55 3.94
CA PRO A 75 -0.72 -2.46 4.69
C PRO A 75 -1.08 -1.02 5.06
N CYS A 76 -2.38 -0.72 5.08
CA CYS A 76 -2.96 0.49 5.65
C CYS A 76 -4.27 0.13 6.34
N LEU A 77 -4.32 0.25 7.66
CA LEU A 77 -5.48 -0.14 8.48
C LEU A 77 -6.36 1.07 8.79
N VAL A 78 -7.65 0.93 8.60
CA VAL A 78 -8.66 1.94 8.93
C VAL A 78 -9.79 1.29 9.73
N LYS A 79 -10.19 1.90 10.84
CA LYS A 79 -11.41 1.55 11.55
C LYS A 79 -12.59 2.18 10.81
N ILE A 80 -13.45 1.36 10.23
CA ILE A 80 -14.60 1.85 9.44
C ILE A 80 -15.86 2.04 10.28
N GLU A 81 -16.05 1.21 11.29
CA GLU A 81 -17.18 1.26 12.25
C GLU A 81 -16.69 0.80 13.63
N ASN A 82 -17.57 0.85 14.64
CA ASN A 82 -17.29 0.22 15.92
C ASN A 82 -17.04 -1.28 15.72
N ASN A 83 -15.84 -1.72 16.13
CA ASN A 83 -15.39 -3.10 15.99
C ASN A 83 -15.37 -3.62 14.55
N LYS A 84 -15.15 -2.73 13.56
CA LYS A 84 -14.96 -3.16 12.19
C LYS A 84 -13.76 -2.44 11.57
N TYR A 85 -12.84 -3.23 11.05
CA TYR A 85 -11.57 -2.77 10.49
C TYR A 85 -11.48 -3.16 9.04
N ARG A 86 -10.96 -2.25 8.21
CA ARG A 86 -10.61 -2.51 6.82
C ARG A 86 -9.12 -2.32 6.64
N LEU A 87 -8.48 -3.36 6.14
CA LEU A 87 -7.07 -3.41 5.81
C LEU A 87 -6.93 -3.26 4.30
N TYR A 88 -6.44 -2.10 3.85
CA TYR A 88 -6.02 -1.92 2.46
C TYR A 88 -4.63 -2.50 2.29
N TYR A 89 -4.37 -3.12 1.15
CA TYR A 89 -3.09 -3.74 0.85
C TYR A 89 -2.82 -3.76 -0.65
N SER A 90 -1.54 -3.78 -1.00
CA SER A 90 -1.10 -4.00 -2.38
C SER A 90 -0.94 -5.48 -2.65
N ALA A 91 -1.15 -5.90 -3.90
CA ALA A 91 -1.02 -7.31 -4.28
C ALA A 91 -0.49 -7.49 -5.70
N SER A 92 0.08 -8.68 -5.94
CA SER A 92 0.73 -9.04 -7.19
C SER A 92 1.95 -8.15 -7.49
N LEU A 93 2.62 -8.36 -8.60
CA LEU A 93 3.78 -7.56 -9.02
C LEU A 93 3.81 -7.44 -10.54
N SER A 94 4.00 -6.21 -11.03
CA SER A 94 4.30 -5.91 -12.42
C SER A 94 5.77 -5.53 -12.56
N LEU A 95 6.47 -6.09 -13.53
CA LEU A 95 7.81 -5.63 -13.90
C LEU A 95 7.72 -4.28 -14.60
N ILE A 96 8.55 -3.35 -14.17
CA ILE A 96 8.76 -2.06 -14.81
C ILE A 96 10.10 -2.14 -15.56
N PRO A 97 10.08 -2.37 -16.88
CA PRO A 97 11.26 -2.83 -17.62
C PRO A 97 12.41 -1.82 -17.64
N ASP A 98 12.10 -0.54 -17.77
CA ASP A 98 13.09 0.53 -17.93
C ASP A 98 13.87 0.84 -16.65
N CYS A 99 13.31 0.53 -15.48
CA CYS A 99 14.00 0.70 -14.20
C CYS A 99 14.34 -0.61 -13.50
N GLY A 100 13.91 -1.76 -14.04
CA GLY A 100 14.22 -3.09 -13.51
C GLY A 100 13.58 -3.42 -12.15
N PHE A 101 12.57 -2.66 -11.73
CA PHE A 101 11.83 -2.90 -10.50
C PHE A 101 10.51 -3.62 -10.74
N CYS A 102 10.02 -4.24 -9.67
CA CYS A 102 8.67 -4.77 -9.61
C CYS A 102 7.83 -3.89 -8.68
N GLU A 103 6.68 -3.44 -9.16
CA GLU A 103 5.74 -2.66 -8.40
C GLU A 103 4.40 -3.39 -8.27
N PRO A 104 3.68 -3.19 -7.16
CA PRO A 104 2.41 -3.87 -6.94
C PRO A 104 1.37 -3.49 -8.00
N THR A 105 0.78 -4.51 -8.63
CA THR A 105 -0.16 -4.33 -9.71
C THR A 105 -1.52 -3.83 -9.22
N TYR A 106 -1.98 -4.36 -8.08
CA TYR A 106 -3.34 -4.14 -7.58
C TYR A 106 -3.34 -3.61 -6.17
N ILE A 107 -4.39 -2.86 -5.82
CA ILE A 107 -4.75 -2.53 -4.45
C ILE A 107 -6.08 -3.19 -4.12
N GLY A 108 -6.13 -3.93 -3.02
CA GLY A 108 -7.31 -4.56 -2.49
C GLY A 108 -7.62 -4.15 -1.07
N ALA A 109 -8.70 -4.74 -0.53
CA ALA A 109 -9.04 -4.61 0.87
C ALA A 109 -9.48 -5.94 1.47
N ALA A 110 -9.31 -6.06 2.78
CA ALA A 110 -9.81 -7.14 3.60
C ALA A 110 -10.47 -6.58 4.85
N GLU A 111 -11.48 -7.26 5.38
CA GLU A 111 -12.23 -6.81 6.54
C GLU A 111 -12.15 -7.81 7.70
N SER A 112 -12.27 -7.29 8.91
CA SER A 112 -12.36 -8.06 10.16
C SER A 112 -13.11 -7.27 11.21
N ASP A 113 -13.81 -7.97 12.10
CA ASP A 113 -14.44 -7.40 13.29
C ASP A 113 -13.44 -7.26 14.46
N GLU A 114 -12.23 -7.80 14.30
CA GLU A 114 -11.15 -7.70 15.28
C GLU A 114 -9.87 -7.15 14.66
N ILE A 115 -9.16 -6.29 15.40
CA ILE A 115 -7.92 -5.68 14.92
C ILE A 115 -6.82 -6.72 14.63
N PHE A 116 -6.81 -7.82 15.38
CA PHE A 116 -5.89 -8.94 15.19
C PHE A 116 -6.39 -9.97 14.16
N GLY A 117 -7.48 -9.68 13.45
CA GLY A 117 -8.05 -10.59 12.47
C GLY A 117 -8.53 -11.93 13.03
N PRO A 118 -8.85 -12.89 12.16
CA PRO A 118 -8.43 -12.96 10.76
C PRO A 118 -9.16 -11.94 9.86
N TYR A 119 -8.46 -11.47 8.82
CA TYR A 119 -9.03 -10.62 7.80
C TYR A 119 -9.47 -11.45 6.59
N THR A 120 -10.63 -11.12 6.04
CA THR A 120 -11.15 -11.74 4.83
C THR A 120 -11.06 -10.77 3.67
N SER A 121 -10.30 -11.14 2.63
CA SER A 121 -10.15 -10.33 1.42
C SER A 121 -11.45 -10.16 0.66
N LEU A 122 -11.69 -8.96 0.15
CA LEU A 122 -12.74 -8.70 -0.81
C LEU A 122 -12.40 -9.41 -2.14
N LYS A 123 -13.44 -9.89 -2.83
CA LYS A 123 -13.29 -10.77 -4.01
C LYS A 123 -12.48 -10.16 -5.13
N ASN A 124 -12.67 -8.87 -5.40
CA ASN A 124 -12.04 -8.16 -6.51
C ASN A 124 -11.07 -7.10 -5.98
N PRO A 125 -10.02 -6.75 -6.75
CA PRO A 125 -9.22 -5.58 -6.43
C PRO A 125 -10.07 -4.31 -6.47
N LEU A 126 -9.73 -3.32 -5.67
CA LEU A 126 -10.40 -2.03 -5.63
C LEU A 126 -9.83 -1.07 -6.67
N ILE A 127 -8.53 -1.14 -6.86
CA ILE A 127 -7.77 -0.29 -7.78
C ILE A 127 -6.82 -1.17 -8.59
N PHE A 128 -6.76 -0.92 -9.89
CA PHE A 128 -5.98 -1.70 -10.85
C PHE A 128 -5.53 -0.78 -12.01
N PRO A 129 -4.62 -1.23 -12.89
CA PRO A 129 -4.16 -0.45 -14.04
C PRO A 129 -5.26 -0.25 -15.08
N ASP A 130 -6.12 0.75 -14.90
CA ASP A 130 -7.35 1.01 -15.67
C ASP A 130 -7.40 2.38 -16.35
N ASN A 131 -6.36 3.21 -16.14
CA ASN A 131 -6.31 4.53 -16.76
C ASN A 131 -4.85 5.02 -16.97
N PRO A 132 -4.65 6.09 -17.75
CA PRO A 132 -3.31 6.60 -18.08
C PRO A 132 -2.41 6.92 -16.87
N ASN A 133 -3.01 7.36 -15.75
CA ASN A 133 -2.25 7.77 -14.56
C ASN A 133 -1.66 6.60 -13.77
N ARG A 134 -2.09 5.37 -14.04
CA ARG A 134 -1.63 4.14 -13.41
C ARG A 134 -1.63 2.93 -14.36
N ASN A 135 -1.30 3.16 -15.61
CA ASN A 135 -1.38 2.11 -16.66
C ASN A 135 -0.37 0.97 -16.51
N LEU A 136 0.64 1.10 -15.64
CA LEU A 136 1.59 0.03 -15.35
C LEU A 136 1.27 -0.71 -14.04
N ALA A 137 0.95 0.01 -12.98
CA ALA A 137 0.67 -0.58 -11.68
C ALA A 137 -0.05 0.42 -10.75
N ALA A 138 -0.91 -0.11 -9.88
CA ALA A 138 -1.63 0.70 -8.88
C ALA A 138 -0.75 1.11 -7.69
N GLY A 139 0.39 0.42 -7.48
CA GLY A 139 1.34 0.75 -6.42
C GLY A 139 0.79 0.55 -5.02
N SER A 140 0.56 1.62 -4.28
CA SER A 140 0.08 1.55 -2.89
C SER A 140 -0.83 2.71 -2.54
N ILE A 141 -1.66 2.51 -1.51
CA ILE A 141 -2.58 3.54 -1.01
C ILE A 141 -2.42 3.75 0.50
N LYS A 142 -2.55 5.00 0.94
CA LYS A 142 -2.80 5.37 2.33
C LYS A 142 -4.20 5.97 2.42
N VAL A 143 -5.00 5.45 3.32
CA VAL A 143 -6.41 5.81 3.46
C VAL A 143 -6.66 6.46 4.81
N LEU A 144 -7.36 7.58 4.78
CA LEU A 144 -7.87 8.29 5.95
C LEU A 144 -9.39 8.27 5.92
N LYS A 145 -10.02 7.93 7.03
CA LYS A 145 -11.46 8.08 7.22
C LYS A 145 -11.77 9.53 7.57
N THR A 146 -12.77 10.10 6.94
CA THR A 146 -13.30 11.44 7.20
C THR A 146 -14.76 11.35 7.68
N GLU A 147 -15.37 12.48 7.99
CA GLU A 147 -16.79 12.53 8.35
C GLU A 147 -17.70 12.12 7.19
N ASN A 148 -17.30 12.41 5.95
CA ASN A 148 -18.10 12.20 4.74
C ASN A 148 -17.63 11.04 3.86
N GLY A 149 -16.81 10.11 4.40
CA GLY A 149 -16.27 8.99 3.63
C GLY A 149 -14.77 8.80 3.85
N PHE A 150 -14.02 8.67 2.76
CA PHE A 150 -12.60 8.34 2.80
C PHE A 150 -11.81 9.18 1.81
N VAL A 151 -10.59 9.52 2.19
CA VAL A 151 -9.58 10.11 1.31
C VAL A 151 -8.43 9.13 1.17
N GLY A 152 -8.02 8.85 -0.06
CA GLY A 152 -6.90 8.01 -0.42
C GLY A 152 -5.74 8.82 -0.99
N PHE A 153 -4.53 8.47 -0.59
CA PHE A 153 -3.31 8.92 -1.24
C PHE A 153 -2.75 7.72 -1.99
N GLU A 154 -2.82 7.73 -3.31
CA GLU A 154 -2.36 6.63 -4.15
C GLU A 154 -1.03 6.96 -4.81
N ASN A 155 -0.09 6.03 -4.73
CA ASN A 155 1.12 6.07 -5.52
C ASN A 155 0.86 5.37 -6.86
N CYS A 156 0.49 6.14 -7.87
CA CYS A 156 0.22 5.65 -9.21
C CYS A 156 1.51 5.46 -10.00
N ILE A 157 1.62 4.35 -10.75
CA ILE A 157 2.77 4.03 -11.60
C ILE A 157 2.31 3.94 -13.04
N TYR A 158 2.93 4.74 -13.89
CA TYR A 158 2.52 4.94 -15.27
C TYR A 158 3.69 4.91 -16.23
N GLN A 159 3.38 4.74 -17.50
CA GLN A 159 4.29 4.91 -18.61
C GLN A 159 3.95 6.20 -19.35
N ASN A 160 4.94 7.04 -19.54
CA ASN A 160 4.86 8.26 -20.33
C ASN A 160 4.79 7.94 -21.84
N SER A 161 4.44 8.96 -22.64
CA SER A 161 4.38 8.85 -24.11
C SER A 161 5.73 8.52 -24.76
N ASP A 162 6.85 8.79 -24.07
CA ASP A 162 8.21 8.46 -24.52
C ASP A 162 8.63 7.02 -24.13
N GLY A 163 7.72 6.25 -23.53
CA GLY A 163 7.95 4.87 -23.10
C GLY A 163 8.63 4.71 -21.76
N ARG A 164 8.99 5.80 -21.08
CA ARG A 164 9.59 5.76 -19.74
C ARG A 164 8.53 5.63 -18.67
N SER A 165 8.86 4.87 -17.64
CA SER A 165 8.02 4.82 -16.45
C SER A 165 8.20 6.05 -15.56
N GLY A 166 7.16 6.32 -14.78
CA GLY A 166 7.17 7.34 -13.74
C GLY A 166 6.19 6.97 -12.64
N SER A 167 6.27 7.68 -11.53
CA SER A 167 5.26 7.54 -10.48
C SER A 167 4.98 8.88 -9.81
N SER A 168 3.70 9.06 -9.45
CA SER A 168 3.18 10.29 -8.83
C SER A 168 2.21 9.94 -7.72
N ILE A 169 1.96 10.86 -6.81
CA ILE A 169 0.96 10.70 -5.75
C ILE A 169 -0.29 11.49 -6.12
N TYR A 170 -1.41 10.78 -6.17
CA TYR A 170 -2.74 11.33 -6.42
C TYR A 170 -3.62 11.29 -5.18
N LEU A 171 -4.56 12.24 -5.10
CA LEU A 171 -5.65 12.19 -4.13
C LEU A 171 -6.86 11.52 -4.77
N LEU A 172 -7.43 10.60 -4.00
CA LEU A 172 -8.68 9.92 -4.32
C LEU A 172 -9.70 10.19 -3.23
N ASN A 173 -10.98 10.11 -3.59
CA ASN A 173 -12.09 10.13 -2.64
C ASN A 173 -12.97 8.90 -2.83
N SER A 174 -13.66 8.54 -1.76
CA SER A 174 -14.64 7.46 -1.75
C SER A 174 -15.66 7.69 -0.64
N THR A 175 -16.92 7.39 -0.90
CA THR A 175 -17.98 7.43 0.13
C THR A 175 -18.02 6.16 0.96
N ASP A 176 -17.67 5.01 0.37
CA ASP A 176 -17.75 3.68 0.97
C ASP A 176 -16.38 3.03 1.27
N GLY A 177 -15.29 3.67 0.77
CA GLY A 177 -13.93 3.14 0.85
C GLY A 177 -13.68 1.93 -0.05
N ILE A 178 -14.58 1.65 -1.00
CA ILE A 178 -14.51 0.54 -1.96
C ILE A 178 -14.37 1.06 -3.39
N LYS A 179 -15.22 2.01 -3.78
CA LYS A 179 -15.16 2.67 -5.08
C LYS A 179 -14.38 3.97 -4.92
N TRP A 180 -13.38 4.15 -5.76
CA TRP A 180 -12.43 5.25 -5.65
C TRP A 180 -12.40 6.07 -6.93
N ASP A 181 -12.54 7.38 -6.78
CA ASP A 181 -12.43 8.35 -7.86
C ASP A 181 -11.26 9.30 -7.60
N PHE A 182 -10.59 9.75 -8.66
CA PHE A 182 -9.59 10.81 -8.55
C PHE A 182 -10.26 12.11 -8.12
N LEU A 183 -9.76 12.73 -7.08
CA LEU A 183 -10.25 14.03 -6.60
C LEU A 183 -9.81 15.18 -7.54
N SER A 184 -8.69 15.00 -8.23
CA SER A 184 -8.13 15.94 -9.21
C SER A 184 -7.54 15.18 -10.38
N LYS A 185 -7.54 15.79 -11.56
CA LYS A 185 -6.82 15.27 -12.74
C LYS A 185 -5.31 15.33 -12.57
N GLU A 186 -4.83 16.30 -11.80
CA GLU A 186 -3.41 16.51 -11.54
C GLU A 186 -2.99 15.81 -10.24
N PRO A 187 -1.79 15.22 -10.19
CA PRO A 187 -1.24 14.67 -8.97
C PRO A 187 -0.90 15.78 -7.97
N ILE A 188 -0.94 15.45 -6.68
CA ILE A 188 -0.50 16.37 -5.63
C ILE A 188 1.01 16.43 -5.51
N LEU A 189 1.71 15.40 -6.01
CA LEU A 189 3.16 15.34 -6.05
C LEU A 189 3.61 14.53 -7.26
N SER A 190 4.44 15.16 -8.08
CA SER A 190 5.04 14.57 -9.29
C SER A 190 6.56 14.65 -9.25
N PRO A 191 7.24 13.82 -10.05
CA PRO A 191 8.65 14.01 -10.32
C PRO A 191 8.97 15.44 -10.76
N SER A 192 10.12 15.94 -10.32
CA SER A 192 10.59 17.28 -10.67
C SER A 192 12.10 17.27 -10.97
N THR A 193 12.86 18.15 -10.38
CA THR A 193 14.32 18.22 -10.57
C THR A 193 15.07 17.65 -9.36
N GLY A 194 16.37 17.42 -9.53
CA GLY A 194 17.24 16.95 -8.45
C GLY A 194 16.95 15.51 -8.03
N TRP A 195 16.80 15.27 -6.75
CA TRP A 195 16.68 13.95 -6.14
C TRP A 195 15.31 13.26 -6.36
N MET A 196 14.33 13.95 -6.91
CA MET A 196 13.00 13.43 -7.22
C MET A 196 12.67 13.51 -8.70
N LYS A 197 13.63 13.15 -9.54
CA LYS A 197 13.56 13.37 -11.00
C LYS A 197 12.69 12.35 -11.73
N SER A 198 12.64 11.10 -11.30
CA SER A 198 11.96 10.04 -12.06
C SER A 198 10.75 9.44 -11.37
N HIS A 199 10.85 9.10 -10.09
CA HIS A 199 9.81 8.39 -9.38
C HIS A 199 9.59 8.96 -7.98
N ILE A 200 8.32 9.03 -7.56
CA ILE A 200 7.88 9.36 -6.21
C ILE A 200 7.04 8.21 -5.69
N TYR A 201 7.41 7.65 -4.53
CA TYR A 201 6.74 6.46 -3.97
C TYR A 201 6.88 6.37 -2.45
N ALA A 202 6.28 5.33 -1.86
CA ALA A 202 6.36 5.01 -0.44
C ALA A 202 6.00 6.19 0.46
N MET A 203 4.75 6.64 0.41
CA MET A 203 4.25 7.73 1.23
C MET A 203 3.65 7.26 2.56
N ASP A 204 3.68 8.17 3.53
CA ASP A 204 2.81 8.18 4.70
C ASP A 204 2.29 9.59 4.96
N VAL A 205 1.10 9.70 5.50
CA VAL A 205 0.42 10.99 5.73
C VAL A 205 -0.01 11.07 7.19
N LYS A 206 0.39 12.16 7.85
CA LYS A 206 0.06 12.39 9.26
C LYS A 206 -0.39 13.82 9.51
N PHE A 207 -1.44 13.97 10.29
CA PHE A 207 -1.84 15.26 10.83
C PHE A 207 -1.04 15.56 12.10
N HIS A 208 -0.41 16.73 12.14
CA HIS A 208 0.30 17.23 13.32
C HIS A 208 -0.61 18.16 14.11
N PRO A 209 -1.12 17.75 15.28
CA PRO A 209 -2.19 18.47 15.97
C PRO A 209 -1.75 19.81 16.54
N ILE A 210 -0.48 19.97 16.93
CA ILE A 210 0.06 21.23 17.46
C ILE A 210 0.23 22.26 16.34
N GLU A 211 0.82 21.85 15.20
CA GLU A 211 1.06 22.73 14.07
C GLU A 211 -0.20 22.90 13.18
N LYS A 212 -1.24 22.10 13.42
CA LYS A 212 -2.49 22.06 12.61
C LYS A 212 -2.20 21.88 11.12
N LYS A 213 -1.20 21.07 10.78
CA LYS A 213 -0.76 20.81 9.41
C LYS A 213 -0.76 19.33 9.11
N TRP A 214 -0.95 19.02 7.83
CA TRP A 214 -0.71 17.70 7.30
C TRP A 214 0.71 17.60 6.79
N PHE A 215 1.38 16.49 7.13
CA PHE A 215 2.72 16.14 6.63
C PHE A 215 2.60 14.93 5.73
N LEU A 216 3.14 15.06 4.53
CA LEU A 216 3.33 13.97 3.57
C LEU A 216 4.81 13.59 3.56
N TYR A 217 5.12 12.39 4.02
CA TYR A 217 6.44 11.78 3.95
C TYR A 217 6.49 10.88 2.73
N PHE A 218 7.54 10.95 1.95
CA PHE A 218 7.66 10.15 0.73
C PHE A 218 9.12 9.83 0.40
N ASN A 219 9.32 8.82 -0.43
CA ASN A 219 10.59 8.53 -1.06
C ASN A 219 10.56 9.00 -2.51
N ALA A 220 11.72 9.32 -3.05
CA ALA A 220 11.87 9.64 -4.45
C ALA A 220 13.15 9.05 -5.02
N ARG A 221 13.25 9.05 -6.34
CA ARG A 221 14.34 8.46 -7.10
C ARG A 221 14.78 9.36 -8.23
N ASN A 222 16.05 9.26 -8.62
CA ASN A 222 16.74 10.16 -9.56
C ASN A 222 17.46 9.41 -10.68
N ASP A 223 16.90 8.41 -11.26
CA ASP A 223 17.47 7.64 -12.38
C ASP A 223 16.80 7.90 -13.73
#